data_5fe2848e321a66dcc3bc994c30677cd1
#
_entry.id   5fe2848e321a66dcc3bc994c30677cd1
#
_cell.length_a   1.000
_cell.length_b   1.000
_cell.length_c   1.000
_cell.angle_alpha   90.00
_cell.angle_beta   90.00
_cell.angle_gamma   90.00
#
_symmetry.space_group_name_H-M   'P 1'
#
loop_
_entity.id
_entity.type
_entity.pdbx_description
1 polymer ?
#
loop_
_entity_poly.entity_id
_entity_poly.type
_entity_poly.pdbx_seq_one_letter_code
_entity_poly.pdbx_strand_id
1 'polypeptide(L)'
;MGYLTTKEVSVLWNTTEQMVRRYCRDGRIPGAVQKEGAWFVPEGTARPTRKKQEAPTVPKLVKQLQRQRTKKIYHGLYDYILINFCYSSNRLASNRLMLTQVEEVYKKGKVSVGFEPIKVDDLIEAYNHFDCVSHIIDTAANRISQSYIRKLHTMLSYGTMAERKLLFHPGAYRREACILGKTKTTPPKNINSQMNALIAEYESLDKVELAQILDFHVRFERIRPFTDGNGRIGRLLMFKECLRHEITPFILDDKRRTEYLKGIREWDMGKSTLFTPCLEAQVRFQAQIDLQKLQEYAQRYKPADYKED
;
A
#
# COMPACT_ATOMS: atom_id res chain seq x y z
N MET A 1 -26.22 -4.03 42.67
CA MET A 1 -24.98 -3.54 42.00
C MET A 1 -25.25 -2.12 41.54
N GLY A 2 -24.43 -1.19 42.01
CA GLY A 2 -24.52 0.21 41.55
C GLY A 2 -24.03 0.38 40.12
N TYR A 3 -24.49 1.41 39.49
CA TYR A 3 -24.01 1.82 38.14
C TYR A 3 -23.51 3.25 38.20
N LEU A 4 -22.41 3.49 37.53
CA LEU A 4 -21.79 4.80 37.38
C LEU A 4 -22.05 5.34 35.98
N THR A 5 -22.17 6.64 35.87
CA THR A 5 -22.24 7.36 34.58
C THR A 5 -20.89 7.34 33.86
N THR A 6 -20.89 7.51 32.55
CA THR A 6 -19.63 7.62 31.77
C THR A 6 -18.72 8.74 32.25
N LYS A 7 -19.29 9.81 32.83
CA LYS A 7 -18.56 10.94 33.40
C LYS A 7 -17.83 10.55 34.70
N GLU A 8 -18.49 9.86 35.63
CA GLU A 8 -17.91 9.38 36.89
C GLU A 8 -16.78 8.37 36.60
N VAL A 9 -17.03 7.41 35.70
CA VAL A 9 -16.03 6.43 35.27
C VAL A 9 -14.83 7.10 34.61
N SER A 10 -15.02 8.17 33.85
CA SER A 10 -13.91 8.89 33.22
C SER A 10 -12.97 9.51 34.25
N VAL A 11 -13.51 10.00 35.37
CA VAL A 11 -12.72 10.50 36.49
C VAL A 11 -11.96 9.39 37.17
N LEU A 12 -12.65 8.29 37.52
CA LEU A 12 -12.06 7.11 38.19
C LEU A 12 -10.89 6.49 37.38
N TRP A 13 -11.04 6.44 36.05
CA TRP A 13 -10.05 5.84 35.17
C TRP A 13 -9.00 6.82 34.64
N ASN A 14 -9.05 8.08 35.04
CA ASN A 14 -8.20 9.15 34.52
C ASN A 14 -8.16 9.13 32.98
N THR A 15 -9.33 9.29 32.36
CA THR A 15 -9.52 9.26 30.91
C THR A 15 -10.63 10.21 30.49
N THR A 16 -10.90 10.33 29.19
CA THR A 16 -11.99 11.15 28.69
C THR A 16 -13.32 10.39 28.69
N GLU A 17 -14.43 11.09 28.92
CA GLU A 17 -15.77 10.50 28.84
C GLU A 17 -16.04 9.85 27.47
N GLN A 18 -15.54 10.46 26.40
CA GLN A 18 -15.64 9.95 25.04
C GLN A 18 -14.98 8.56 24.90
N MET A 19 -13.86 8.34 25.60
CA MET A 19 -13.18 7.04 25.61
C MET A 19 -13.98 5.99 26.36
N VAL A 20 -14.62 6.35 27.48
CA VAL A 20 -15.51 5.42 28.23
C VAL A 20 -16.70 5.03 27.35
N ARG A 21 -17.37 6.00 26.72
CA ARG A 21 -18.47 5.75 25.78
C ARG A 21 -18.06 4.84 24.63
N ARG A 22 -16.82 5.02 24.12
CA ARG A 22 -16.26 4.13 23.10
C ARG A 22 -16.09 2.71 23.63
N TYR A 23 -15.57 2.51 24.84
CA TYR A 23 -15.43 1.19 25.43
C TYR A 23 -16.77 0.49 25.64
N CYS A 24 -17.82 1.22 26.05
CA CYS A 24 -19.18 0.69 26.14
C CYS A 24 -19.71 0.22 24.78
N ARG A 25 -19.62 1.08 23.76
CA ARG A 25 -20.07 0.80 22.39
C ARG A 25 -19.34 -0.38 21.76
N ASP A 26 -18.03 -0.49 22.02
CA ASP A 26 -17.19 -1.57 21.51
C ASP A 26 -17.35 -2.88 22.31
N GLY A 27 -18.31 -2.96 23.26
CA GLY A 27 -18.58 -4.14 24.10
C GLY A 27 -17.42 -4.54 25.04
N ARG A 28 -16.51 -3.60 25.33
CA ARG A 28 -15.31 -3.86 26.13
C ARG A 28 -15.53 -3.72 27.63
N ILE A 29 -16.69 -3.31 28.04
CA ILE A 29 -17.11 -3.21 29.43
C ILE A 29 -18.23 -4.22 29.66
N PRO A 30 -17.95 -5.37 30.29
CA PRO A 30 -18.97 -6.35 30.60
C PRO A 30 -20.04 -5.73 31.50
N GLY A 31 -21.31 -5.94 31.17
CA GLY A 31 -22.42 -5.44 31.95
C GLY A 31 -22.75 -3.95 31.77
N ALA A 32 -22.07 -3.24 30.88
CA ALA A 32 -22.48 -1.87 30.53
C ALA A 32 -23.85 -1.89 29.85
N VAL A 33 -24.74 -0.98 30.26
CA VAL A 33 -26.09 -0.85 29.73
C VAL A 33 -26.33 0.54 29.17
N GLN A 34 -27.13 0.63 28.13
CA GLN A 34 -27.57 1.92 27.60
C GLN A 34 -29.03 2.17 28.00
N LYS A 35 -29.30 3.28 28.68
CA LYS A 35 -30.64 3.73 29.06
C LYS A 35 -30.82 5.16 28.60
N GLU A 36 -31.94 5.46 27.96
CA GLU A 36 -32.30 6.81 27.47
C GLU A 36 -31.15 7.52 26.70
N GLY A 37 -30.41 6.75 25.91
CA GLY A 37 -29.28 7.28 25.13
C GLY A 37 -27.95 7.46 25.90
N ALA A 38 -27.97 7.29 27.23
CA ALA A 38 -26.75 7.36 28.06
C ALA A 38 -26.22 5.96 28.41
N TRP A 39 -24.91 5.82 28.49
CA TRP A 39 -24.23 4.60 28.92
C TRP A 39 -23.99 4.60 30.44
N PHE A 40 -24.23 3.46 31.05
CA PHE A 40 -23.97 3.19 32.46
C PHE A 40 -23.06 1.98 32.60
N VAL A 41 -22.10 2.09 33.49
CA VAL A 41 -21.04 1.08 33.72
C VAL A 41 -21.21 0.50 35.13
N PRO A 42 -21.17 -0.81 35.32
CA PRO A 42 -21.23 -1.39 36.67
C PRO A 42 -20.13 -0.86 37.58
N GLU A 43 -20.47 -0.53 38.79
CA GLU A 43 -19.52 -0.08 39.82
C GLU A 43 -18.46 -1.16 40.07
N GLY A 44 -17.20 -0.74 40.27
CA GLY A 44 -16.09 -1.68 40.48
C GLY A 44 -15.50 -2.24 39.17
N THR A 45 -16.04 -1.86 38.00
CA THR A 45 -15.46 -2.33 36.72
C THR A 45 -14.07 -1.73 36.52
N ALA A 46 -13.08 -2.60 36.26
CA ALA A 46 -11.74 -2.17 35.94
C ALA A 46 -11.66 -1.52 34.53
N ARG A 47 -10.79 -0.53 34.39
CA ARG A 47 -10.51 0.06 33.07
C ARG A 47 -10.06 -1.02 32.07
N PRO A 48 -10.71 -1.15 30.89
CA PRO A 48 -10.28 -2.10 29.88
C PRO A 48 -8.82 -1.83 29.48
N THR A 49 -7.95 -2.78 29.72
CA THR A 49 -6.57 -2.70 29.27
C THR A 49 -6.53 -2.68 27.74
N ARG A 50 -5.69 -1.85 27.17
CA ARG A 50 -5.45 -1.90 25.71
C ARG A 50 -4.97 -3.32 25.41
N LYS A 51 -5.77 -4.14 24.69
CA LYS A 51 -5.23 -5.40 24.17
C LYS A 51 -3.94 -5.03 23.44
N LYS A 52 -2.78 -5.48 23.95
CA LYS A 52 -1.55 -5.47 23.16
C LYS A 52 -1.91 -6.30 21.93
N GLN A 53 -2.17 -5.61 20.80
CA GLN A 53 -2.13 -6.31 19.53
C GLN A 53 -0.71 -6.87 19.45
N GLU A 54 -0.59 -8.18 19.40
CA GLU A 54 0.69 -8.80 19.06
C GLU A 54 1.20 -8.12 17.79
N ALA A 55 2.46 -7.73 17.83
CA ALA A 55 3.05 -7.10 16.65
C ALA A 55 2.89 -8.09 15.48
N PRO A 56 2.35 -7.64 14.35
CA PRO A 56 2.09 -8.54 13.23
C PRO A 56 3.40 -9.21 12.81
N THR A 57 3.35 -10.53 12.59
CA THR A 57 4.51 -11.29 12.14
C THR A 57 5.01 -10.73 10.80
N VAL A 58 6.27 -10.34 10.75
CA VAL A 58 6.88 -9.82 9.52
C VAL A 58 7.13 -10.98 8.55
N PRO A 59 6.59 -10.94 7.31
CA PRO A 59 6.75 -12.00 6.32
C PRO A 59 8.23 -12.28 5.96
N LYS A 60 8.52 -13.53 5.57
CA LYS A 60 9.91 -13.95 5.27
C LYS A 60 10.59 -13.11 4.18
N LEU A 61 9.87 -12.86 3.09
CA LEU A 61 10.39 -12.04 1.98
C LEU A 61 10.68 -10.62 2.45
N VAL A 62 9.82 -10.03 3.27
CA VAL A 62 10.03 -8.68 3.83
C VAL A 62 11.31 -8.62 4.66
N LYS A 63 11.54 -9.62 5.54
CA LYS A 63 12.78 -9.72 6.33
C LYS A 63 14.02 -9.78 5.44
N GLN A 64 13.95 -10.55 4.34
CA GLN A 64 15.04 -10.65 3.36
C GLN A 64 15.31 -9.29 2.70
N LEU A 65 14.28 -8.60 2.23
CA LEU A 65 14.40 -7.27 1.60
C LEU A 65 14.98 -6.23 2.56
N GLN A 66 14.49 -6.18 3.80
CA GLN A 66 15.01 -5.28 4.83
C GLN A 66 16.48 -5.58 5.16
N ARG A 67 16.87 -6.87 5.23
CA ARG A 67 18.26 -7.29 5.40
C ARG A 67 19.14 -6.83 4.25
N GLN A 68 18.70 -6.98 2.99
CA GLN A 68 19.46 -6.55 1.81
C GLN A 68 19.71 -5.04 1.86
N ARG A 69 18.69 -4.24 2.15
CA ARG A 69 18.82 -2.79 2.32
C ARG A 69 19.81 -2.43 3.43
N THR A 70 19.64 -3.00 4.63
CA THR A 70 20.48 -2.68 5.80
C THR A 70 21.95 -3.06 5.58
N LYS A 71 22.20 -4.19 4.90
CA LYS A 71 23.56 -4.65 4.58
C LYS A 71 24.13 -4.04 3.29
N LYS A 72 23.37 -3.15 2.63
CA LYS A 72 23.75 -2.53 1.35
C LYS A 72 24.17 -3.57 0.30
N ILE A 73 23.37 -4.65 0.18
CA ILE A 73 23.61 -5.69 -0.83
C ILE A 73 23.16 -5.13 -2.18
N TYR A 74 24.12 -4.64 -2.95
CA TYR A 74 23.89 -4.11 -4.30
C TYR A 74 23.46 -5.21 -5.27
N HIS A 75 22.63 -4.84 -6.25
CA HIS A 75 22.06 -5.75 -7.25
C HIS A 75 21.22 -6.91 -6.68
N GLY A 76 20.78 -6.78 -5.41
CA GLY A 76 19.88 -7.72 -4.79
C GLY A 76 18.42 -7.53 -5.21
N LEU A 77 17.56 -8.40 -4.67
CA LEU A 77 16.11 -8.32 -4.95
C LEU A 77 15.50 -7.00 -4.50
N TYR A 78 16.04 -6.38 -3.44
CA TYR A 78 15.58 -5.06 -2.98
C TYR A 78 15.80 -3.98 -4.05
N ASP A 79 17.01 -3.89 -4.62
CA ASP A 79 17.31 -2.95 -5.69
C ASP A 79 16.49 -3.24 -6.95
N TYR A 80 16.35 -4.52 -7.30
CA TYR A 80 15.51 -4.96 -8.42
C TYR A 80 14.07 -4.44 -8.27
N ILE A 81 13.48 -4.60 -7.08
CA ILE A 81 12.11 -4.12 -6.81
C ILE A 81 12.04 -2.61 -6.94
N LEU A 82 12.93 -1.86 -6.29
CA LEU A 82 12.91 -0.41 -6.34
C LEU A 82 12.97 0.11 -7.77
N ILE A 83 13.92 -0.38 -8.56
CA ILE A 83 14.14 0.09 -9.93
C ILE A 83 12.98 -0.32 -10.85
N ASN A 84 12.65 -1.61 -10.88
CA ASN A 84 11.68 -2.13 -11.86
C ASN A 84 10.24 -1.76 -11.51
N PHE A 85 9.88 -1.73 -10.22
CA PHE A 85 8.55 -1.31 -9.83
C PHE A 85 8.35 0.19 -10.04
N CYS A 86 9.32 1.02 -9.69
CA CYS A 86 9.30 2.45 -9.99
C CYS A 86 9.14 2.68 -11.49
N TYR A 87 9.99 2.08 -12.33
CA TYR A 87 9.90 2.18 -13.78
C TYR A 87 8.53 1.79 -14.29
N SER A 88 8.13 0.54 -14.07
CA SER A 88 6.91 -0.02 -14.66
C SER A 88 5.65 0.71 -14.18
N SER A 89 5.55 1.02 -12.89
CA SER A 89 4.39 1.70 -12.34
C SER A 89 4.25 3.15 -12.82
N ASN A 90 5.37 3.87 -12.98
CA ASN A 90 5.37 5.23 -13.51
C ASN A 90 5.13 5.25 -15.02
N ARG A 91 5.68 4.27 -15.79
CA ARG A 91 5.37 4.11 -17.22
C ARG A 91 3.89 3.87 -17.48
N LEU A 92 3.23 3.03 -16.67
CA LEU A 92 1.77 2.84 -16.72
C LEU A 92 0.99 4.14 -16.43
N ALA A 93 1.60 5.09 -15.73
CA ALA A 93 1.05 6.42 -15.44
C ALA A 93 1.55 7.51 -16.40
N SER A 94 2.16 7.13 -17.54
CA SER A 94 2.65 8.02 -18.62
C SER A 94 3.93 8.79 -18.30
N ASN A 95 4.69 8.43 -17.28
CA ASN A 95 6.06 8.89 -17.07
C ASN A 95 6.96 8.43 -18.23
N ARG A 96 7.92 9.25 -18.64
CA ARG A 96 8.73 9.03 -19.86
C ARG A 96 10.13 8.49 -19.60
N LEU A 97 10.58 8.38 -18.34
CA LEU A 97 11.90 7.86 -18.04
C LEU A 97 12.08 6.45 -18.59
N MET A 98 13.25 6.19 -19.16
CA MET A 98 13.67 4.83 -19.53
C MET A 98 14.13 4.06 -18.30
N LEU A 99 14.14 2.73 -18.37
CA LEU A 99 14.60 1.89 -17.26
C LEU A 99 16.04 2.22 -16.85
N THR A 100 16.93 2.44 -17.82
CA THR A 100 18.33 2.85 -17.59
C THR A 100 18.43 4.17 -16.83
N GLN A 101 17.56 5.14 -17.14
CA GLN A 101 17.51 6.42 -16.46
C GLN A 101 17.00 6.28 -15.02
N VAL A 102 15.96 5.46 -14.78
CA VAL A 102 15.48 5.15 -13.43
C VAL A 102 16.58 4.48 -12.61
N GLU A 103 17.34 3.57 -13.22
CA GLU A 103 18.48 2.90 -12.60
C GLU A 103 19.61 3.89 -12.25
N GLU A 104 19.94 4.83 -13.14
CA GLU A 104 20.93 5.89 -12.88
C GLU A 104 20.48 6.81 -11.74
N VAL A 105 19.20 7.23 -11.73
CA VAL A 105 18.63 8.03 -10.66
C VAL A 105 18.76 7.30 -9.32
N TYR A 106 18.42 6.01 -9.28
CA TYR A 106 18.48 5.22 -8.07
C TYR A 106 19.92 5.00 -7.58
N LYS A 107 20.82 4.56 -8.47
CA LYS A 107 22.19 4.17 -8.11
C LYS A 107 23.16 5.32 -7.96
N LYS A 108 22.98 6.39 -8.75
CA LYS A 108 23.98 7.47 -8.88
C LYS A 108 23.47 8.84 -8.48
N GLY A 109 22.14 9.00 -8.23
CA GLY A 109 21.53 10.30 -7.97
C GLY A 109 21.62 11.28 -9.13
N LYS A 110 21.82 10.80 -10.34
CA LYS A 110 21.92 11.60 -11.58
C LYS A 110 21.25 10.88 -12.73
N VAL A 111 21.00 11.58 -13.82
CA VAL A 111 20.36 11.04 -15.02
C VAL A 111 21.10 11.52 -16.25
N SER A 112 21.31 10.63 -17.19
CA SER A 112 21.82 10.97 -18.51
C SER A 112 20.69 11.51 -19.37
N VAL A 113 20.86 12.73 -19.84
CA VAL A 113 19.89 13.41 -20.73
C VAL A 113 20.27 13.09 -22.17
N GLY A 114 19.32 12.49 -22.93
CA GLY A 114 19.46 12.30 -24.36
C GLY A 114 19.07 13.59 -25.14
N PHE A 115 18.63 13.43 -26.38
CA PHE A 115 18.18 14.55 -27.21
C PHE A 115 16.83 15.14 -26.76
N GLU A 116 15.99 14.33 -26.10
CA GLU A 116 14.68 14.76 -25.61
C GLU A 116 14.78 15.30 -24.18
N PRO A 117 14.11 16.43 -23.88
CA PRO A 117 14.10 16.98 -22.52
C PRO A 117 13.34 16.07 -21.56
N ILE A 118 13.93 15.84 -20.40
CA ILE A 118 13.30 15.13 -19.28
C ILE A 118 12.43 16.11 -18.50
N LYS A 119 11.18 15.75 -18.25
CA LYS A 119 10.32 16.52 -17.36
C LYS A 119 10.80 16.39 -15.93
N VAL A 120 10.88 17.50 -15.21
CA VAL A 120 11.28 17.51 -13.79
C VAL A 120 10.34 16.63 -12.96
N ASP A 121 9.04 16.67 -13.25
CA ASP A 121 8.06 15.81 -12.56
C ASP A 121 8.35 14.31 -12.74
N ASP A 122 8.83 13.89 -13.92
CA ASP A 122 9.17 12.48 -14.16
C ASP A 122 10.28 12.00 -13.20
N LEU A 123 11.25 12.89 -12.88
CA LEU A 123 12.31 12.59 -11.92
C LEU A 123 11.79 12.61 -10.46
N ILE A 124 11.02 13.64 -10.11
CA ILE A 124 10.43 13.76 -8.78
C ILE A 124 9.53 12.55 -8.49
N GLU A 125 8.70 12.16 -9.44
CA GLU A 125 7.85 10.97 -9.33
C GLU A 125 8.65 9.68 -9.14
N ALA A 126 9.81 9.55 -9.80
CA ALA A 126 10.68 8.39 -9.60
C ALA A 126 11.24 8.35 -8.18
N TYR A 127 11.76 9.46 -7.65
CA TYR A 127 12.24 9.55 -6.26
C TYR A 127 11.13 9.23 -5.25
N ASN A 128 9.99 9.89 -5.40
CA ASN A 128 8.85 9.65 -4.51
C ASN A 128 8.38 8.19 -4.55
N HIS A 129 8.48 7.55 -5.73
CA HIS A 129 8.07 6.15 -5.87
C HIS A 129 9.05 5.21 -5.16
N PHE A 130 10.37 5.46 -5.19
CA PHE A 130 11.35 4.71 -4.41
C PHE A 130 11.03 4.77 -2.91
N ASP A 131 10.71 5.97 -2.40
CA ASP A 131 10.34 6.17 -1.00
C ASP A 131 9.04 5.43 -0.66
N CYS A 132 8.04 5.48 -1.54
CA CYS A 132 6.81 4.73 -1.37
C CYS A 132 7.05 3.21 -1.33
N VAL A 133 7.88 2.67 -2.23
CA VAL A 133 8.22 1.23 -2.24
C VAL A 133 8.97 0.84 -0.98
N SER A 134 9.95 1.64 -0.55
CA SER A 134 10.66 1.42 0.71
C SER A 134 9.69 1.40 1.90
N HIS A 135 8.76 2.37 1.93
CA HIS A 135 7.76 2.49 2.99
C HIS A 135 6.81 1.28 3.02
N ILE A 136 6.31 0.80 1.88
CA ILE A 136 5.42 -0.38 1.86
C ILE A 136 6.14 -1.66 2.27
N ILE A 137 7.44 -1.81 1.98
CA ILE A 137 8.25 -2.93 2.47
C ILE A 137 8.37 -2.86 3.99
N ASP A 138 8.67 -1.68 4.56
CA ASP A 138 8.83 -1.51 6.01
C ASP A 138 7.52 -1.72 6.78
N THR A 139 6.42 -1.41 6.15
CA THR A 139 5.09 -1.45 6.77
C THR A 139 4.21 -2.57 6.20
N ALA A 140 4.80 -3.54 5.50
CA ALA A 140 4.06 -4.59 4.81
C ALA A 140 3.10 -5.35 5.73
N ALA A 141 3.50 -5.63 6.97
CA ALA A 141 2.68 -6.33 7.96
C ALA A 141 1.49 -5.51 8.51
N ASN A 142 1.46 -4.20 8.29
CA ASN A 142 0.40 -3.34 8.80
C ASN A 142 -0.88 -3.50 7.98
N ARG A 143 -2.03 -3.36 8.66
CA ARG A 143 -3.34 -3.30 8.01
C ARG A 143 -3.48 -2.07 7.13
N ILE A 144 -4.29 -2.19 6.06
CA ILE A 144 -4.69 -1.04 5.25
C ILE A 144 -5.64 -0.16 6.06
N SER A 145 -5.46 1.16 5.95
CA SER A 145 -6.37 2.16 6.50
C SER A 145 -6.43 3.38 5.60
N GLN A 146 -7.46 4.19 5.72
CA GLN A 146 -7.52 5.45 4.97
C GLN A 146 -6.32 6.35 5.24
N SER A 147 -5.86 6.43 6.49
CA SER A 147 -4.68 7.22 6.86
C SER A 147 -3.41 6.70 6.18
N TYR A 148 -3.27 5.37 6.08
CA TYR A 148 -2.16 4.73 5.37
C TYR A 148 -2.16 5.07 3.87
N ILE A 149 -3.31 4.91 3.21
CA ILE A 149 -3.48 5.22 1.78
C ILE A 149 -3.21 6.71 1.51
N ARG A 150 -3.74 7.60 2.35
CA ARG A 150 -3.53 9.04 2.24
C ARG A 150 -2.07 9.43 2.45
N LYS A 151 -1.36 8.77 3.38
CA LYS A 151 0.08 8.96 3.58
C LYS A 151 0.87 8.58 2.34
N LEU A 152 0.59 7.42 1.74
CA LEU A 152 1.24 7.01 0.49
C LEU A 152 1.02 8.04 -0.63
N HIS A 153 -0.20 8.59 -0.74
CA HIS A 153 -0.49 9.61 -1.73
C HIS A 153 0.28 10.91 -1.46
N THR A 154 0.40 11.34 -0.19
CA THR A 154 1.23 12.49 0.19
C THR A 154 2.69 12.28 -0.23
N MET A 155 3.26 11.11 0.08
CA MET A 155 4.63 10.77 -0.31
C MET A 155 4.82 10.77 -1.82
N LEU A 156 3.89 10.14 -2.56
CA LEU A 156 3.96 10.03 -4.02
C LEU A 156 3.89 11.38 -4.73
N SER A 157 3.16 12.34 -4.16
CA SER A 157 2.86 13.63 -4.79
C SER A 157 3.82 14.74 -4.36
N TYR A 158 4.68 14.49 -3.39
CA TYR A 158 5.54 15.50 -2.77
C TYR A 158 6.45 16.17 -3.82
N GLY A 159 6.48 17.50 -3.84
CA GLY A 159 7.34 18.32 -4.71
C GLY A 159 6.96 18.34 -6.18
N THR A 160 5.92 17.62 -6.63
CA THR A 160 5.48 17.62 -8.02
C THR A 160 4.80 18.94 -8.40
N MET A 161 4.76 19.26 -9.70
CA MET A 161 4.01 20.41 -10.19
C MET A 161 2.51 20.30 -9.92
N ALA A 162 1.98 19.08 -9.77
CA ALA A 162 0.59 18.87 -9.39
C ALA A 162 0.30 19.43 -7.99
N GLU A 163 1.23 19.28 -7.03
CA GLU A 163 1.11 19.82 -5.67
C GLU A 163 0.91 21.34 -5.64
N ARG A 164 1.48 22.05 -6.63
CA ARG A 164 1.39 23.52 -6.74
C ARG A 164 0.06 24.01 -7.30
N LYS A 165 -0.82 23.10 -7.78
CA LYS A 165 -2.13 23.46 -8.30
C LYS A 165 -3.11 23.68 -7.17
N LEU A 166 -3.92 24.76 -7.26
CA LEU A 166 -4.86 25.18 -6.21
C LEU A 166 -5.85 24.08 -5.75
N LEU A 167 -6.26 23.19 -6.65
CA LEU A 167 -7.24 22.14 -6.36
C LEU A 167 -6.60 20.78 -6.04
N PHE A 168 -5.27 20.69 -6.02
CA PHE A 168 -4.56 19.47 -5.69
C PHE A 168 -4.04 19.53 -4.24
N HIS A 169 -4.47 18.58 -3.43
CA HIS A 169 -4.08 18.49 -2.03
C HIS A 169 -3.49 17.10 -1.76
N PRO A 170 -2.15 16.97 -1.57
CA PRO A 170 -1.52 15.69 -1.25
C PRO A 170 -2.18 15.01 -0.06
N GLY A 171 -2.53 13.74 -0.21
CA GLY A 171 -3.21 12.97 0.83
C GLY A 171 -4.67 13.29 1.06
N ALA A 172 -5.24 14.32 0.43
CA ALA A 172 -6.67 14.60 0.51
C ALA A 172 -7.45 13.92 -0.63
N TYR A 173 -8.66 13.47 -0.33
CA TYR A 173 -9.56 12.99 -1.37
C TYR A 173 -10.04 14.16 -2.23
N ARG A 174 -10.23 13.88 -3.53
CA ARG A 174 -10.68 14.90 -4.49
C ARG A 174 -12.06 15.46 -4.11
N ARG A 175 -12.24 16.73 -4.42
CA ARG A 175 -13.51 17.45 -4.24
C ARG A 175 -14.28 17.61 -5.55
N GLU A 176 -13.61 17.39 -6.68
CA GLU A 176 -14.17 17.53 -8.01
C GLU A 176 -14.64 16.18 -8.57
N ALA A 177 -15.67 16.21 -9.40
CA ALA A 177 -16.10 15.04 -10.15
C ALA A 177 -15.00 14.63 -11.14
N CYS A 178 -14.85 13.33 -11.35
CA CYS A 178 -13.86 12.78 -12.27
C CYS A 178 -14.51 11.73 -13.15
N ILE A 179 -14.07 11.63 -14.38
CA ILE A 179 -14.51 10.61 -15.34
C ILE A 179 -13.29 9.77 -15.72
N LEU A 180 -13.43 8.45 -15.68
CA LEU A 180 -12.42 7.50 -16.15
C LEU A 180 -12.84 6.93 -17.51
N GLY A 181 -12.31 7.48 -18.60
CA GLY A 181 -12.79 7.17 -19.95
C GLY A 181 -14.26 7.54 -20.10
N LYS A 182 -15.16 6.55 -20.30
CA LYS A 182 -16.62 6.73 -20.38
C LYS A 182 -17.34 6.46 -19.03
N THR A 183 -16.61 6.01 -18.00
CA THR A 183 -17.20 5.59 -16.72
C THR A 183 -17.19 6.71 -15.71
N LYS A 184 -18.34 7.01 -15.11
CA LYS A 184 -18.43 7.92 -13.97
C LYS A 184 -17.81 7.26 -12.76
N THR A 185 -16.91 7.96 -12.07
CA THR A 185 -16.32 7.52 -10.82
C THR A 185 -17.22 7.89 -9.63
N THR A 186 -16.89 7.42 -8.44
CA THR A 186 -17.62 7.77 -7.21
C THR A 186 -17.75 9.28 -7.05
N PRO A 187 -18.96 9.81 -6.79
CA PRO A 187 -19.16 11.22 -6.46
C PRO A 187 -18.30 11.64 -5.26
N PRO A 188 -17.72 12.86 -5.24
CA PRO A 188 -16.82 13.30 -4.17
C PRO A 188 -17.38 13.13 -2.76
N LYS A 189 -18.65 13.44 -2.55
CA LYS A 189 -19.36 13.31 -1.26
C LYS A 189 -19.40 11.87 -0.72
N ASN A 190 -19.28 10.88 -1.59
CA ASN A 190 -19.38 9.45 -1.24
C ASN A 190 -18.02 8.76 -1.13
N ILE A 191 -16.91 9.43 -1.50
CA ILE A 191 -15.57 8.80 -1.51
C ILE A 191 -15.20 8.28 -0.12
N ASN A 192 -15.38 9.08 0.91
CA ASN A 192 -14.98 8.70 2.27
C ASN A 192 -15.74 7.47 2.77
N SER A 193 -17.05 7.41 2.55
CA SER A 193 -17.89 6.27 2.95
C SER A 193 -17.55 5.01 2.14
N GLN A 194 -17.35 5.13 0.82
CA GLN A 194 -16.99 3.99 -0.03
C GLN A 194 -15.58 3.46 0.27
N MET A 195 -14.62 4.34 0.55
CA MET A 195 -13.28 3.91 0.99
C MET A 195 -13.32 3.20 2.35
N ASN A 196 -14.15 3.69 3.30
CA ASN A 196 -14.35 2.99 4.58
C ASN A 196 -14.95 1.60 4.36
N ALA A 197 -16.00 1.48 3.54
CA ALA A 197 -16.65 0.21 3.26
C ALA A 197 -15.68 -0.77 2.60
N LEU A 198 -14.96 -0.35 1.56
CA LEU A 198 -13.98 -1.16 0.85
C LEU A 198 -12.89 -1.70 1.80
N ILE A 199 -12.32 -0.83 2.63
CA ILE A 199 -11.26 -1.22 3.57
C ILE A 199 -11.82 -2.15 4.66
N ALA A 200 -13.00 -1.84 5.23
CA ALA A 200 -13.60 -2.65 6.28
C ALA A 200 -13.93 -4.07 5.78
N GLU A 201 -14.49 -4.19 4.58
CA GLU A 201 -14.77 -5.48 3.95
C GLU A 201 -13.49 -6.27 3.70
N TYR A 202 -12.48 -5.68 3.08
CA TYR A 202 -11.21 -6.32 2.82
C TYR A 202 -10.49 -6.78 4.11
N GLU A 203 -10.43 -5.93 5.13
CA GLU A 203 -9.78 -6.24 6.40
C GLU A 203 -10.57 -7.20 7.30
N SER A 204 -11.82 -7.53 6.94
CA SER A 204 -12.65 -8.54 7.61
C SER A 204 -12.45 -9.95 7.06
N LEU A 205 -11.74 -10.11 5.94
CA LEU A 205 -11.50 -11.41 5.32
C LEU A 205 -10.58 -12.27 6.19
N ASP A 206 -10.99 -13.49 6.45
CA ASP A 206 -10.18 -14.48 7.19
C ASP A 206 -8.98 -14.95 6.36
N LYS A 207 -9.17 -15.11 5.05
CA LYS A 207 -8.14 -15.53 4.10
C LYS A 207 -8.12 -14.58 2.91
N VAL A 208 -6.94 -14.12 2.55
CA VAL A 208 -6.72 -13.27 1.37
C VAL A 208 -5.86 -14.03 0.36
N GLU A 209 -6.36 -14.15 -0.85
CA GLU A 209 -5.67 -14.69 -2.02
C GLU A 209 -5.48 -13.60 -3.07
N LEU A 210 -4.85 -13.91 -4.19
CA LEU A 210 -4.65 -12.95 -5.27
C LEU A 210 -5.96 -12.32 -5.76
N ALA A 211 -7.05 -13.11 -5.83
CA ALA A 211 -8.34 -12.63 -6.27
C ALA A 211 -8.88 -11.46 -5.43
N GLN A 212 -8.77 -11.56 -4.09
CA GLN A 212 -9.22 -10.50 -3.18
C GLN A 212 -8.36 -9.25 -3.29
N ILE A 213 -7.05 -9.40 -3.52
CA ILE A 213 -6.14 -8.27 -3.75
C ILE A 213 -6.49 -7.55 -5.06
N LEU A 214 -6.78 -8.29 -6.13
CA LEU A 214 -7.18 -7.73 -7.42
C LEU A 214 -8.57 -7.07 -7.33
N ASP A 215 -9.52 -7.66 -6.61
CA ASP A 215 -10.83 -7.06 -6.37
C ASP A 215 -10.73 -5.74 -5.62
N PHE A 216 -9.96 -5.72 -4.53
CA PHE A 216 -9.67 -4.49 -3.80
C PHE A 216 -9.08 -3.41 -4.73
N HIS A 217 -8.10 -3.79 -5.55
CA HIS A 217 -7.46 -2.87 -6.49
C HIS A 217 -8.45 -2.29 -7.51
N VAL A 218 -9.27 -3.13 -8.13
CA VAL A 218 -10.26 -2.69 -9.14
C VAL A 218 -11.29 -1.75 -8.51
N ARG A 219 -11.80 -2.10 -7.34
CA ARG A 219 -12.77 -1.26 -6.62
C ARG A 219 -12.14 0.07 -6.18
N PHE A 220 -10.88 0.06 -5.73
CA PHE A 220 -10.12 1.26 -5.43
C PHE A 220 -9.96 2.17 -6.66
N GLU A 221 -9.58 1.60 -7.81
CA GLU A 221 -9.46 2.33 -9.09
C GLU A 221 -10.79 2.95 -9.53
N ARG A 222 -11.92 2.32 -9.26
CA ARG A 222 -13.26 2.84 -9.59
C ARG A 222 -13.72 3.94 -8.65
N ILE A 223 -13.43 3.82 -7.37
CA ILE A 223 -13.67 4.91 -6.40
C ILE A 223 -12.86 6.14 -6.83
N ARG A 224 -11.64 5.94 -7.28
CA ARG A 224 -10.71 6.99 -7.71
C ARG A 224 -10.65 8.13 -6.68
N PRO A 225 -10.16 7.84 -5.47
CA PRO A 225 -10.28 8.78 -4.34
C PRO A 225 -9.49 10.07 -4.52
N PHE A 226 -8.42 10.06 -5.31
CA PHE A 226 -7.53 11.21 -5.50
C PHE A 226 -7.72 11.86 -6.87
N THR A 227 -7.26 13.11 -7.00
CA THR A 227 -7.27 13.83 -8.27
C THR A 227 -6.33 13.17 -9.28
N ASP A 228 -5.16 12.71 -8.83
CA ASP A 228 -4.17 11.95 -9.61
C ASP A 228 -3.51 10.88 -8.74
N GLY A 229 -2.63 10.05 -9.32
CA GLY A 229 -1.85 9.03 -8.61
C GLY A 229 -2.62 7.76 -8.22
N ASN A 230 -3.94 7.64 -8.50
CA ASN A 230 -4.73 6.48 -8.08
C ASN A 230 -4.13 5.16 -8.55
N GLY A 231 -3.76 5.04 -9.83
CA GLY A 231 -3.16 3.83 -10.38
C GLY A 231 -1.84 3.44 -9.69
N ARG A 232 -0.99 4.40 -9.42
CA ARG A 232 0.27 4.17 -8.71
C ARG A 232 0.04 3.70 -7.27
N ILE A 233 -0.86 4.37 -6.55
CA ILE A 233 -1.26 3.95 -5.18
C ILE A 233 -1.89 2.55 -5.20
N GLY A 234 -2.81 2.28 -6.11
CA GLY A 234 -3.44 0.97 -6.23
C GLY A 234 -2.41 -0.16 -6.47
N ARG A 235 -1.42 0.06 -7.34
CA ARG A 235 -0.34 -0.91 -7.57
C ARG A 235 0.60 -1.07 -6.36
N LEU A 236 0.91 0.00 -5.65
CA LEU A 236 1.65 -0.06 -4.39
C LEU A 236 0.90 -0.88 -3.33
N LEU A 237 -0.41 -0.70 -3.22
CA LEU A 237 -1.25 -1.48 -2.30
C LEU A 237 -1.31 -2.95 -2.69
N MET A 238 -1.46 -3.30 -3.98
CA MET A 238 -1.41 -4.69 -4.44
C MET A 238 -0.08 -5.35 -4.05
N PHE A 239 1.04 -4.69 -4.32
CA PHE A 239 2.36 -5.22 -3.99
C PHE A 239 2.52 -5.42 -2.47
N LYS A 240 2.12 -4.43 -1.68
CA LYS A 240 2.13 -4.48 -0.22
C LYS A 240 1.29 -5.65 0.32
N GLU A 241 0.07 -5.83 -0.20
CA GLU A 241 -0.81 -6.90 0.29
C GLU A 241 -0.32 -8.29 -0.14
N CYS A 242 0.29 -8.43 -1.31
CA CYS A 242 1.01 -9.66 -1.65
C CYS A 242 2.11 -9.97 -0.63
N LEU A 243 2.92 -8.98 -0.23
CA LEU A 243 3.93 -9.16 0.82
C LEU A 243 3.30 -9.54 2.16
N ARG A 244 2.21 -8.86 2.56
CA ARG A 244 1.53 -9.09 3.84
C ARG A 244 0.99 -10.49 3.98
N HIS A 245 0.41 -11.02 2.92
CA HIS A 245 -0.26 -12.33 2.90
C HIS A 245 0.62 -13.46 2.37
N GLU A 246 1.95 -13.22 2.25
CA GLU A 246 2.94 -14.18 1.75
C GLU A 246 2.58 -14.75 0.35
N ILE A 247 1.87 -13.98 -0.45
CA ILE A 247 1.62 -14.22 -1.87
C ILE A 247 2.82 -13.69 -2.65
N THR A 248 3.30 -14.42 -3.67
CA THR A 248 4.36 -13.91 -4.54
C THR A 248 3.97 -12.56 -5.12
N PRO A 249 4.70 -11.46 -4.83
CA PRO A 249 4.39 -10.16 -5.40
C PRO A 249 4.62 -10.16 -6.91
N PHE A 250 4.20 -9.08 -7.57
CA PHE A 250 4.40 -8.92 -9.00
C PHE A 250 4.58 -7.45 -9.38
N ILE A 251 5.28 -7.25 -10.50
CA ILE A 251 5.49 -5.94 -11.13
C ILE A 251 4.84 -6.01 -12.51
N LEU A 252 3.78 -5.22 -12.70
CA LEU A 252 3.07 -5.14 -13.97
C LEU A 252 3.94 -4.42 -15.02
N ASP A 253 4.18 -5.10 -16.13
CA ASP A 253 4.94 -4.59 -17.26
C ASP A 253 4.09 -3.55 -18.04
N ASP A 254 4.69 -2.43 -18.44
CA ASP A 254 4.05 -1.41 -19.26
C ASP A 254 3.65 -1.94 -20.65
N LYS A 255 4.33 -2.97 -21.17
CA LYS A 255 3.95 -3.69 -22.40
C LYS A 255 2.57 -4.35 -22.29
N ARG A 256 2.15 -4.73 -21.09
CA ARG A 256 0.84 -5.32 -20.80
C ARG A 256 -0.23 -4.29 -20.39
N ARG A 257 0.05 -3.00 -20.58
CA ARG A 257 -0.85 -1.89 -20.19
C ARG A 257 -2.27 -2.06 -20.75
N THR A 258 -2.40 -2.42 -22.02
CA THR A 258 -3.71 -2.58 -22.66
C THR A 258 -4.52 -3.71 -22.02
N GLU A 259 -3.90 -4.85 -21.76
CA GLU A 259 -4.54 -6.02 -21.14
C GLU A 259 -4.91 -5.73 -19.68
N TYR A 260 -4.01 -5.10 -18.94
CA TYR A 260 -4.27 -4.67 -17.57
C TYR A 260 -5.47 -3.73 -17.47
N LEU A 261 -5.52 -2.69 -18.28
CA LEU A 261 -6.66 -1.75 -18.30
C LEU A 261 -7.96 -2.40 -18.80
N LYS A 262 -7.87 -3.34 -19.73
CA LYS A 262 -9.01 -4.15 -20.17
C LYS A 262 -9.52 -5.01 -19.02
N GLY A 263 -8.63 -5.69 -18.30
CA GLY A 263 -8.98 -6.53 -17.15
C GLY A 263 -9.69 -5.77 -16.03
N ILE A 264 -9.24 -4.53 -15.72
CA ILE A 264 -9.93 -3.66 -14.75
C ILE A 264 -11.37 -3.34 -15.21
N ARG A 265 -11.58 -3.06 -16.49
CA ARG A 265 -12.92 -2.75 -17.03
C ARG A 265 -13.84 -3.97 -17.04
N GLU A 266 -13.30 -5.15 -17.31
CA GLU A 266 -14.06 -6.39 -17.47
C GLU A 266 -14.26 -7.17 -16.17
N TRP A 267 -13.73 -6.70 -15.05
CA TRP A 267 -13.75 -7.40 -13.77
C TRP A 267 -15.16 -7.80 -13.31
N ASP A 268 -16.13 -6.88 -13.36
CA ASP A 268 -17.52 -7.16 -12.97
C ASP A 268 -18.26 -8.11 -13.92
N MET A 269 -17.73 -8.35 -15.10
CA MET A 269 -18.30 -9.29 -16.06
C MET A 269 -17.90 -10.75 -15.75
N GLY A 270 -17.23 -11.00 -14.61
CA GLY A 270 -16.74 -12.32 -14.25
C GLY A 270 -15.61 -12.83 -15.14
N LYS A 271 -14.97 -11.93 -15.93
CA LYS A 271 -13.87 -12.30 -16.81
C LYS A 271 -12.54 -12.32 -16.08
N SER A 272 -11.74 -13.33 -16.36
CA SER A 272 -10.41 -13.51 -15.77
C SER A 272 -9.30 -12.71 -16.44
N THR A 273 -9.63 -11.75 -17.32
CA THR A 273 -8.67 -11.01 -18.15
C THR A 273 -7.56 -10.31 -17.32
N LEU A 274 -7.88 -9.86 -16.10
CA LEU A 274 -6.88 -9.22 -15.22
C LEU A 274 -5.89 -10.22 -14.63
N PHE A 275 -6.30 -11.48 -14.43
CA PHE A 275 -5.42 -12.50 -13.85
C PHE A 275 -4.22 -12.81 -14.75
N THR A 276 -4.41 -12.89 -16.05
CA THR A 276 -3.33 -13.27 -16.98
C THR A 276 -2.08 -12.40 -16.84
N PRO A 277 -2.14 -11.06 -17.00
CA PRO A 277 -0.93 -10.22 -16.84
C PRO A 277 -0.36 -10.25 -15.43
N CYS A 278 -1.20 -10.45 -14.39
CA CYS A 278 -0.74 -10.53 -13.01
C CYS A 278 -0.02 -11.85 -12.73
N LEU A 279 -0.57 -12.98 -13.16
CA LEU A 279 0.06 -14.31 -12.97
C LEU A 279 1.37 -14.42 -13.75
N GLU A 280 1.42 -13.95 -15.00
CA GLU A 280 2.67 -13.90 -15.75
C GLU A 280 3.73 -13.03 -15.05
N ALA A 281 3.32 -11.90 -14.47
CA ALA A 281 4.21 -11.05 -13.70
C ALA A 281 4.67 -11.71 -12.40
N GLN A 282 3.82 -12.53 -11.74
CA GLN A 282 4.21 -13.34 -10.58
C GLN A 282 5.25 -14.40 -10.94
N VAL A 283 5.08 -15.09 -12.07
CA VAL A 283 6.06 -16.07 -12.57
C VAL A 283 7.42 -15.40 -12.79
N ARG A 284 7.44 -14.24 -13.46
CA ARG A 284 8.69 -13.48 -13.66
C ARG A 284 9.32 -13.05 -12.32
N PHE A 285 8.51 -12.60 -11.38
CA PHE A 285 9.00 -12.18 -10.07
C PHE A 285 9.55 -13.36 -9.26
N GLN A 286 8.89 -14.52 -9.30
CA GLN A 286 9.37 -15.74 -8.66
C GLN A 286 10.72 -16.17 -9.23
N ALA A 287 10.89 -16.09 -10.55
CA ALA A 287 12.18 -16.37 -11.18
C ALA A 287 13.31 -15.46 -10.67
N GLN A 288 13.03 -14.17 -10.37
CA GLN A 288 14.00 -13.26 -9.76
C GLN A 288 14.35 -13.66 -8.31
N ILE A 289 13.36 -14.11 -7.54
CA ILE A 289 13.60 -14.62 -6.18
C ILE A 289 14.52 -15.86 -6.23
N ASP A 290 14.26 -16.77 -7.16
CA ASP A 290 15.02 -18.02 -7.27
C ASP A 290 16.44 -17.77 -7.82
N LEU A 291 16.59 -16.87 -8.76
CA LEU A 291 17.92 -16.41 -9.24
C LEU A 291 18.74 -15.82 -8.09
N GLN A 292 18.13 -14.97 -7.25
CA GLN A 292 18.80 -14.40 -6.09
C GLN A 292 19.26 -15.48 -5.09
N LYS A 293 18.45 -16.50 -4.84
CA LYS A 293 18.84 -17.64 -3.98
C LYS A 293 20.02 -18.42 -4.57
N LEU A 294 20.00 -18.66 -5.88
CA LEU A 294 21.12 -19.32 -6.57
C LEU A 294 22.41 -18.52 -6.46
N GLN A 295 22.36 -17.21 -6.63
CA GLN A 295 23.52 -16.32 -6.46
C GLN A 295 24.07 -16.34 -5.03
N GLU A 296 23.17 -16.25 -4.02
CA GLU A 296 23.56 -16.35 -2.61
C GLU A 296 24.19 -17.73 -2.29
N TYR A 297 23.65 -18.80 -2.89
CA TYR A 297 24.22 -20.15 -2.75
C TYR A 297 25.59 -20.23 -3.38
N ALA A 298 25.76 -19.80 -4.62
CA ALA A 298 27.03 -19.82 -5.33
C ALA A 298 28.14 -19.03 -4.60
N GLN A 299 27.76 -17.87 -3.97
CA GLN A 299 28.72 -17.11 -3.18
C GLN A 299 29.23 -17.84 -1.93
N ARG A 300 28.39 -18.70 -1.31
CA ARG A 300 28.78 -19.50 -0.13
C ARG A 300 29.70 -20.64 -0.46
N TYR A 301 29.66 -21.14 -1.69
CA TYR A 301 30.40 -22.30 -2.16
C TYR A 301 31.57 -21.94 -3.10
N LYS A 302 32.00 -20.65 -3.16
CA LYS A 302 33.27 -20.30 -3.79
C LYS A 302 34.38 -20.99 -3.01
N PRO A 303 35.18 -21.90 -3.66
CA PRO A 303 36.32 -22.48 -2.99
C PRO A 303 37.28 -21.37 -2.55
N ALA A 304 37.78 -21.45 -1.32
CA ALA A 304 38.69 -20.46 -0.75
C ALA A 304 40.03 -20.31 -1.49
N ASP A 305 40.31 -21.17 -2.50
CA ASP A 305 41.61 -21.36 -3.11
C ASP A 305 41.70 -21.07 -4.61
N TYR A 306 40.69 -20.44 -5.23
CA TYR A 306 40.91 -19.93 -6.58
C TYR A 306 41.57 -18.55 -6.50
N LYS A 307 42.92 -18.54 -6.38
CA LYS A 307 43.71 -17.38 -6.79
C LYS A 307 43.72 -17.43 -8.33
N GLU A 308 43.11 -16.44 -8.97
CA GLU A 308 43.40 -16.14 -10.37
C GLU A 308 44.86 -15.70 -10.43
N ASP A 309 45.72 -16.55 -11.07
CA ASP A 309 47.06 -16.16 -11.44
C ASP A 309 47.05 -15.13 -12.56
#